data_ae36b20a86fc5b9c1e0ef1a24cbce7ca
#
_entry.id   ae36b20a86fc5b9c1e0ef1a24cbce7ca
#
_cell.length_a   1.000
_cell.length_b   1.000
_cell.length_c   1.000
_cell.angle_alpha   90.00
_cell.angle_beta   90.00
_cell.angle_gamma   90.00
#
_symmetry.space_group_name_H-M   'P 1'
#
loop_
_entity.id
_entity.type
_entity.pdbx_description
1 polymer ?
#
loop_
_entity_poly.entity_id
_entity_poly.type
_entity_poly.pdbx_seq_one_letter_code
_entity_poly.pdbx_strand_id
1 'polypeptide(L)'
;IVIGEVWEDGSNKIAYGQRRRYLLGHETHGLMNYPFRVSAIAWLQGGDAAAFMETMETIREHYPPAAFYSSLNSLGTHDNPRILTLLGQSEDLSRHDRDWRAHYRLSHAERQRAVRRLKLASTLLYAFPGSPTVFYGDEAGLEGCEDPFNRGTFPWGREDAVLLHHYRTLGRLRSTRLSLQKGAIEYLRAEGGLLVFLRRWENEVT
;
A
#
# COMPACT_ATOMS: atom_id res chain seq x y z
N ILE A 1 -3.72 -21.01 -2.83
CA ILE A 1 -2.99 -19.83 -3.31
C ILE A 1 -1.80 -19.63 -2.37
N VAL A 2 -0.60 -19.43 -2.94
CA VAL A 2 0.63 -19.13 -2.21
C VAL A 2 1.10 -17.75 -2.64
N ILE A 3 1.36 -16.86 -1.69
CA ILE A 3 1.89 -15.52 -1.91
C ILE A 3 3.27 -15.46 -1.30
N GLY A 4 4.24 -14.98 -2.07
CA GLY A 4 5.61 -14.80 -1.61
C GLY A 4 5.83 -13.42 -1.01
N GLU A 5 6.63 -13.38 0.06
CA GLU A 5 7.12 -12.12 0.61
C GLU A 5 8.49 -11.80 0.02
N VAL A 6 8.53 -10.80 -0.85
CA VAL A 6 9.74 -10.29 -1.48
C VAL A 6 9.68 -8.77 -1.42
N TRP A 7 10.69 -8.14 -0.82
CA TRP A 7 10.68 -6.70 -0.51
C TRP A 7 11.05 -5.81 -1.71
N GLU A 8 11.63 -6.40 -2.74
CA GLU A 8 12.03 -5.74 -3.98
C GLU A 8 11.32 -6.33 -5.20
N ASP A 9 11.74 -5.96 -6.40
CA ASP A 9 11.33 -6.62 -7.65
C ASP A 9 11.70 -8.11 -7.62
N GLY A 10 10.69 -8.97 -7.65
CA GLY A 10 10.86 -10.41 -7.57
C GLY A 10 11.21 -11.12 -8.90
N SER A 11 11.28 -10.37 -10.02
CA SER A 11 11.49 -10.95 -11.36
C SER A 11 12.89 -11.53 -11.55
N ASN A 12 13.89 -10.93 -10.91
CA ASN A 12 15.29 -11.29 -11.05
C ASN A 12 15.95 -11.73 -9.74
N LYS A 13 15.17 -12.15 -8.76
CA LYS A 13 15.69 -12.56 -7.45
C LYS A 13 16.59 -13.77 -7.56
N ILE A 14 17.82 -13.66 -7.02
CA ILE A 14 18.75 -14.77 -6.80
C ILE A 14 18.74 -15.10 -5.31
N ALA A 15 18.44 -16.33 -4.97
CA ALA A 15 18.54 -16.84 -3.61
C ALA A 15 19.10 -18.26 -3.62
N TYR A 16 19.98 -18.56 -2.67
CA TYR A 16 20.65 -19.85 -2.57
C TYR A 16 21.41 -20.25 -3.86
N GLY A 17 22.04 -19.26 -4.53
CA GLY A 17 22.82 -19.48 -5.75
C GLY A 17 22.00 -19.75 -7.01
N GLN A 18 20.68 -19.62 -6.96
CA GLN A 18 19.79 -19.88 -8.09
C GLN A 18 18.83 -18.71 -8.32
N ARG A 19 18.52 -18.42 -9.60
CA ARG A 19 17.46 -17.48 -9.97
C ARG A 19 16.11 -18.08 -9.58
N ARG A 20 15.36 -17.35 -8.77
CA ARG A 20 14.04 -17.78 -8.31
C ARG A 20 12.99 -17.57 -9.40
N ARG A 21 11.98 -18.44 -9.41
CA ARG A 21 10.91 -18.46 -10.41
C ARG A 21 9.57 -18.09 -9.78
N TYR A 22 9.59 -17.12 -8.87
CA TYR A 22 8.43 -16.74 -8.06
C TYR A 22 7.19 -16.40 -8.88
N LEU A 23 7.37 -15.73 -10.04
CA LEU A 23 6.27 -15.18 -10.85
C LEU A 23 5.79 -16.10 -11.97
N LEU A 24 6.37 -17.29 -12.10
CA LEU A 24 6.06 -18.22 -13.20
C LEU A 24 5.03 -19.31 -12.82
N GLY A 25 4.36 -19.16 -11.67
CA GLY A 25 3.34 -20.10 -11.21
C GLY A 25 3.86 -21.42 -10.63
N HIS A 26 5.18 -21.60 -10.54
CA HIS A 26 5.79 -22.82 -10.03
C HIS A 26 6.17 -22.74 -8.55
N GLU A 27 6.45 -21.55 -8.03
CA GLU A 27 6.84 -21.33 -6.63
C GLU A 27 5.75 -20.57 -5.88
N THR A 28 5.25 -19.45 -6.45
CA THR A 28 4.16 -18.65 -5.87
C THR A 28 3.12 -18.30 -6.94
N HIS A 29 1.94 -17.87 -6.50
CA HIS A 29 0.88 -17.37 -7.36
C HIS A 29 0.91 -15.84 -7.51
N GLY A 30 1.59 -15.16 -6.59
CA GLY A 30 1.79 -13.71 -6.58
C GLY A 30 2.77 -13.32 -5.48
N LEU A 31 3.11 -12.04 -5.42
CA LEU A 31 4.01 -11.48 -4.42
C LEU A 31 3.34 -10.34 -3.65
N MET A 32 3.81 -10.10 -2.43
CA MET A 32 3.56 -8.84 -1.75
C MET A 32 4.28 -7.72 -2.49
N ASN A 33 3.53 -6.69 -2.90
CA ASN A 33 4.06 -5.60 -3.71
C ASN A 33 4.67 -4.49 -2.84
N TYR A 34 5.83 -4.77 -2.25
CA TYR A 34 6.57 -3.76 -1.49
C TYR A 34 7.04 -2.55 -2.32
N PRO A 35 7.42 -2.71 -3.61
CA PRO A 35 7.66 -1.56 -4.49
C PRO A 35 6.49 -0.58 -4.55
N PHE A 36 5.25 -1.08 -4.62
CA PHE A 36 4.04 -0.24 -4.53
C PHE A 36 4.00 0.54 -3.20
N ARG A 37 4.19 -0.16 -2.08
CA ARG A 37 4.16 0.44 -0.75
C ARG A 37 5.19 1.56 -0.61
N VAL A 38 6.44 1.27 -0.96
CA VAL A 38 7.55 2.21 -0.78
C VAL A 38 7.37 3.44 -1.65
N SER A 39 7.06 3.26 -2.94
CA SER A 39 6.88 4.38 -3.87
C SER A 39 5.62 5.21 -3.57
N ALA A 40 4.51 4.58 -3.18
CA ALA A 40 3.30 5.29 -2.78
C ALA A 40 3.52 6.16 -1.53
N ILE A 41 4.18 5.61 -0.50
CA ILE A 41 4.49 6.37 0.73
C ILE A 41 5.44 7.53 0.42
N ALA A 42 6.50 7.29 -0.36
CA ALA A 42 7.44 8.34 -0.75
C ALA A 42 6.75 9.50 -1.48
N TRP A 43 5.87 9.19 -2.46
CA TRP A 43 5.06 10.20 -3.14
C TRP A 43 4.19 10.99 -2.17
N LEU A 44 3.43 10.31 -1.30
CA LEU A 44 2.51 10.93 -0.35
C LEU A 44 3.22 11.76 0.74
N GLN A 45 4.49 11.53 0.95
CA GLN A 45 5.34 12.33 1.85
C GLN A 45 6.00 13.54 1.16
N GLY A 46 5.67 13.80 -0.10
CA GLY A 46 6.14 14.97 -0.84
C GLY A 46 7.08 14.65 -2.00
N GLY A 47 7.23 13.38 -2.36
CA GLY A 47 7.92 12.96 -3.57
C GLY A 47 7.12 13.21 -4.85
N ASP A 48 7.65 12.73 -5.98
CA ASP A 48 7.05 12.93 -7.30
C ASP A 48 6.16 11.75 -7.70
N ALA A 49 4.96 12.04 -8.22
CA ALA A 49 4.05 11.06 -8.79
C ALA A 49 4.65 10.33 -10.00
N ALA A 50 5.53 10.99 -10.76
CA ALA A 50 6.26 10.36 -11.87
C ALA A 50 7.13 9.21 -11.37
N ALA A 51 7.85 9.37 -10.26
CA ALA A 51 8.67 8.31 -9.68
C ALA A 51 7.82 7.10 -9.21
N PHE A 52 6.63 7.35 -8.66
CA PHE A 52 5.68 6.27 -8.36
C PHE A 52 5.25 5.55 -9.65
N MET A 53 4.83 6.29 -10.67
CA MET A 53 4.42 5.73 -11.96
C MET A 53 5.54 4.90 -12.60
N GLU A 54 6.76 5.43 -12.69
CA GLU A 54 7.93 4.74 -13.26
C GLU A 54 8.24 3.43 -12.52
N THR A 55 8.18 3.44 -11.18
CA THR A 55 8.35 2.23 -10.38
C THR A 55 7.29 1.19 -10.73
N MET A 56 6.03 1.59 -10.85
CA MET A 56 4.94 0.65 -11.14
C MET A 56 4.97 0.16 -12.59
N GLU A 57 5.36 0.98 -13.55
CA GLU A 57 5.56 0.57 -14.95
C GLU A 57 6.73 -0.42 -15.07
N THR A 58 7.85 -0.19 -14.36
CA THR A 58 8.95 -1.15 -14.29
C THR A 58 8.47 -2.51 -13.78
N ILE A 59 7.70 -2.56 -12.70
CA ILE A 59 7.12 -3.81 -12.18
C ILE A 59 6.15 -4.43 -13.19
N ARG A 60 5.33 -3.62 -13.88
CA ARG A 60 4.39 -4.11 -14.89
C ARG A 60 5.10 -4.72 -16.10
N GLU A 61 6.24 -4.16 -16.51
CA GLU A 61 7.06 -4.68 -17.61
C GLU A 61 7.81 -5.97 -17.23
N HIS A 62 8.27 -6.06 -15.98
CA HIS A 62 9.04 -7.20 -15.49
C HIS A 62 8.16 -8.42 -15.13
N TYR A 63 6.89 -8.21 -14.78
CA TYR A 63 6.02 -9.27 -14.30
C TYR A 63 5.11 -9.81 -15.42
N PRO A 64 4.90 -11.12 -15.50
CA PRO A 64 3.80 -11.65 -16.29
C PRO A 64 2.48 -10.96 -15.89
N PRO A 65 1.59 -10.65 -16.85
CA PRO A 65 0.34 -9.94 -16.53
C PRO A 65 -0.47 -10.59 -15.40
N ALA A 66 -0.56 -11.91 -15.37
CA ALA A 66 -1.26 -12.62 -14.30
C ALA A 66 -0.65 -12.34 -12.91
N ALA A 67 0.68 -12.27 -12.79
CA ALA A 67 1.38 -11.97 -11.55
C ALA A 67 1.22 -10.50 -11.15
N PHE A 68 1.31 -9.57 -12.09
CA PHE A 68 1.11 -8.14 -11.83
C PHE A 68 -0.32 -7.87 -11.30
N TYR A 69 -1.34 -8.39 -11.98
CA TYR A 69 -2.74 -8.19 -11.59
C TYR A 69 -3.19 -9.00 -10.37
N SER A 70 -2.39 -9.96 -9.89
CA SER A 70 -2.61 -10.70 -8.65
C SER A 70 -1.70 -10.30 -7.49
N SER A 71 -0.79 -9.34 -7.70
CA SER A 71 0.11 -8.84 -6.65
C SER A 71 -0.67 -8.28 -5.46
N LEU A 72 -0.23 -8.58 -4.23
CA LEU A 72 -0.83 -8.04 -3.02
C LEU A 72 -0.26 -6.63 -2.75
N ASN A 73 -1.03 -5.61 -3.06
CA ASN A 73 -0.69 -4.25 -2.69
C ASN A 73 -1.05 -4.00 -1.23
N SER A 74 -0.13 -3.50 -0.43
CA SER A 74 -0.35 -3.16 0.97
C SER A 74 0.28 -1.81 1.30
N LEU A 75 -0.28 -1.12 2.28
CA LEU A 75 0.31 0.11 2.86
C LEU A 75 0.97 -0.19 4.21
N GLY A 76 0.40 -1.09 4.97
CA GLY A 76 0.87 -1.54 6.28
C GLY A 76 1.09 -3.06 6.31
N THR A 77 2.06 -3.51 7.11
CA THR A 77 2.32 -4.92 7.42
C THR A 77 2.74 -5.05 8.88
N HIS A 78 2.84 -6.29 9.35
CA HIS A 78 3.31 -6.58 10.69
C HIS A 78 4.80 -6.25 10.94
N ASP A 79 5.58 -6.02 9.89
CA ASP A 79 7.02 -5.71 9.96
C ASP A 79 7.32 -4.21 9.83
N ASN A 80 6.30 -3.39 9.63
CA ASN A 80 6.48 -1.97 9.39
C ASN A 80 5.70 -1.14 10.42
N PRO A 81 6.12 0.10 10.71
CA PRO A 81 5.30 1.02 11.48
C PRO A 81 3.90 1.18 10.88
N ARG A 82 2.91 1.45 11.72
CA ARG A 82 1.55 1.72 11.26
C ARG A 82 1.54 2.82 10.19
N ILE A 83 0.78 2.61 9.14
CA ILE A 83 0.73 3.56 8.02
C ILE A 83 0.27 4.95 8.46
N LEU A 84 -0.68 5.04 9.40
CA LEU A 84 -1.12 6.31 9.93
C LEU A 84 0.04 7.06 10.61
N THR A 85 0.84 6.36 11.41
CA THR A 85 2.04 6.92 12.05
C THR A 85 3.05 7.41 11.02
N LEU A 86 3.39 6.60 10.02
CA LEU A 86 4.33 6.96 8.96
C LEU A 86 3.90 8.20 8.17
N LEU A 87 2.61 8.32 7.85
CA LEU A 87 2.09 9.44 7.07
C LEU A 87 1.92 10.73 7.88
N GLY A 88 1.92 10.62 9.20
CA GLY A 88 1.72 11.75 10.11
C GLY A 88 2.96 12.27 10.77
N GLN A 89 3.91 11.41 11.11
CA GLN A 89 5.11 11.78 11.87
C GLN A 89 5.86 12.94 11.24
N SER A 90 6.38 13.81 12.08
CA SER A 90 7.18 14.97 11.69
C SER A 90 8.68 14.77 11.93
N GLU A 91 9.05 13.69 12.62
CA GLU A 91 10.42 13.37 12.99
C GLU A 91 10.75 11.90 12.70
N ASP A 92 12.03 11.60 12.64
CA ASP A 92 12.55 10.24 12.44
C ASP A 92 12.44 9.47 13.76
N LEU A 93 11.46 8.56 13.83
CA LEU A 93 11.18 7.76 15.04
C LEU A 93 12.32 6.81 15.41
N SER A 94 13.21 6.46 14.48
CA SER A 94 14.34 5.56 14.73
C SER A 94 15.39 6.17 15.66
N ARG A 95 15.38 7.51 15.82
CA ARG A 95 16.31 8.24 16.68
C ARG A 95 15.96 8.17 18.17
N HIS A 96 14.80 7.64 18.49
CA HIS A 96 14.30 7.54 19.84
C HIS A 96 14.51 6.14 20.42
N ASP A 97 14.60 6.03 21.72
CA ASP A 97 14.73 4.76 22.41
C ASP A 97 13.43 3.94 22.37
N ARG A 98 13.51 2.70 22.84
CA ARG A 98 12.39 1.77 22.80
C ARG A 98 11.22 2.22 23.67
N ASP A 99 11.50 2.81 24.83
CA ASP A 99 10.46 3.22 25.77
C ASP A 99 9.66 4.40 25.20
N TRP A 100 10.35 5.37 24.64
CA TRP A 100 9.72 6.49 23.96
C TRP A 100 8.84 5.99 22.79
N ARG A 101 9.34 5.11 21.92
CA ARG A 101 8.59 4.55 20.78
C ARG A 101 7.35 3.75 21.21
N ALA A 102 7.39 3.08 22.37
CA ALA A 102 6.23 2.36 22.92
C ALA A 102 5.07 3.30 23.25
N HIS A 103 5.37 4.53 23.66
CA HIS A 103 4.39 5.52 24.11
C HIS A 103 4.08 6.59 23.06
N TYR A 104 4.83 6.62 21.96
CA TYR A 104 4.62 7.64 20.91
C TYR A 104 3.21 7.60 20.35
N ARG A 105 2.63 8.78 20.24
CA ARG A 105 1.36 9.01 19.53
C ARG A 105 1.46 10.31 18.74
N LEU A 106 0.79 10.35 17.61
CA LEU A 106 0.70 11.54 16.78
C LEU A 106 0.03 12.68 17.56
N SER A 107 0.59 13.87 17.48
CA SER A 107 -0.11 15.08 17.89
C SER A 107 -1.39 15.28 17.09
N HIS A 108 -2.30 16.12 17.56
CA HIS A 108 -3.55 16.41 16.85
C HIS A 108 -3.32 16.86 15.40
N ALA A 109 -2.37 17.77 15.18
CA ALA A 109 -2.03 18.28 13.85
C ALA A 109 -1.43 17.20 12.93
N GLU A 110 -0.54 16.36 13.47
CA GLU A 110 0.04 15.23 12.76
C GLU A 110 -1.03 14.22 12.38
N ARG A 111 -1.92 13.86 13.30
CA ARG A 111 -3.02 12.94 13.05
C ARG A 111 -3.97 13.46 11.97
N GLN A 112 -4.33 14.74 12.00
CA GLN A 112 -5.16 15.34 10.96
C GLN A 112 -4.49 15.24 9.56
N ARG A 113 -3.19 15.52 9.50
CA ARG A 113 -2.39 15.37 8.27
C ARG A 113 -2.36 13.91 7.83
N ALA A 114 -2.08 12.99 8.76
CA ALA A 114 -2.03 11.54 8.52
C ALA A 114 -3.34 11.00 7.96
N VAL A 115 -4.48 11.36 8.54
CA VAL A 115 -5.81 10.92 8.09
C VAL A 115 -6.08 11.37 6.64
N ARG A 116 -5.75 12.62 6.29
CA ARG A 116 -5.89 13.10 4.91
C ARG A 116 -5.02 12.29 3.94
N ARG A 117 -3.74 12.07 4.29
CA ARG A 117 -2.82 11.28 3.47
C ARG A 117 -3.23 9.80 3.39
N LEU A 118 -3.70 9.21 4.50
CA LEU A 118 -4.16 7.82 4.51
C LEU A 118 -5.40 7.62 3.65
N LYS A 119 -6.32 8.58 3.61
CA LYS A 119 -7.46 8.53 2.70
C LYS A 119 -7.01 8.53 1.23
N LEU A 120 -6.03 9.35 0.88
CA LEU A 120 -5.47 9.34 -0.48
C LEU A 120 -4.73 8.02 -0.77
N ALA A 121 -3.89 7.56 0.16
CA ALA A 121 -3.17 6.30 0.05
C ALA A 121 -4.09 5.09 -0.14
N SER A 122 -5.15 5.00 0.67
CA SER A 122 -6.11 3.92 0.57
C SER A 122 -6.97 4.02 -0.71
N THR A 123 -7.27 5.22 -1.19
CA THR A 123 -7.92 5.39 -2.49
C THR A 123 -7.02 4.84 -3.61
N LEU A 124 -5.73 5.18 -3.60
CA LEU A 124 -4.76 4.60 -4.53
C LEU A 124 -4.71 3.07 -4.40
N LEU A 125 -4.61 2.53 -3.18
CA LEU A 125 -4.57 1.09 -2.90
C LEU A 125 -5.75 0.34 -3.54
N TYR A 126 -6.96 0.87 -3.39
CA TYR A 126 -8.18 0.22 -3.92
C TYR A 126 -8.41 0.46 -5.41
N ALA A 127 -7.90 1.55 -5.97
CA ALA A 127 -8.02 1.86 -7.40
C ALA A 127 -6.94 1.19 -8.25
N PHE A 128 -5.77 0.91 -7.69
CA PHE A 128 -4.63 0.36 -8.42
C PHE A 128 -4.85 -1.11 -8.84
N PRO A 129 -4.20 -1.60 -9.94
CA PRO A 129 -4.17 -3.02 -10.29
C PRO A 129 -3.58 -3.89 -9.19
N GLY A 130 -4.10 -5.10 -9.01
CA GLY A 130 -3.68 -6.03 -7.96
C GLY A 130 -4.75 -6.20 -6.88
N SER A 131 -4.41 -6.86 -5.81
CA SER A 131 -5.30 -7.15 -4.68
C SER A 131 -5.01 -6.18 -3.53
N PRO A 132 -5.94 -5.27 -3.19
CA PRO A 132 -5.77 -4.39 -2.05
C PRO A 132 -5.75 -5.20 -0.76
N THR A 133 -4.70 -5.04 0.03
CA THR A 133 -4.51 -5.73 1.31
C THR A 133 -4.43 -4.70 2.42
N VAL A 134 -5.28 -4.87 3.43
CA VAL A 134 -5.34 -3.99 4.60
C VAL A 134 -4.74 -4.70 5.80
N PHE A 135 -3.73 -4.13 6.42
CA PHE A 135 -3.24 -4.62 7.70
C PHE A 135 -4.26 -4.22 8.78
N TYR A 136 -4.70 -5.19 9.58
CA TYR A 136 -5.77 -4.97 10.55
C TYR A 136 -5.54 -3.72 11.42
N GLY A 137 -6.56 -2.91 11.57
CA GLY A 137 -6.50 -1.70 12.38
C GLY A 137 -6.07 -0.44 11.62
N ASP A 138 -5.51 -0.55 10.40
CA ASP A 138 -5.23 0.64 9.58
C ASP A 138 -6.54 1.35 9.22
N GLU A 139 -7.59 0.58 8.91
CA GLU A 139 -8.96 1.07 8.68
C GLU A 139 -9.62 1.67 9.93
N ALA A 140 -9.13 1.29 11.11
CA ALA A 140 -9.61 1.78 12.40
C ALA A 140 -8.77 2.92 12.97
N GLY A 141 -7.71 3.32 12.27
CA GLY A 141 -6.85 4.42 12.67
C GLY A 141 -5.86 4.07 13.78
N LEU A 142 -5.39 2.81 13.86
CA LEU A 142 -4.34 2.42 14.78
C LEU A 142 -3.03 3.12 14.47
N GLU A 143 -2.36 3.56 15.52
CA GLU A 143 -1.02 4.13 15.52
C GLU A 143 -0.02 3.16 16.14
N GLY A 144 1.24 3.27 15.77
CA GLY A 144 2.33 2.50 16.36
C GLY A 144 3.62 2.63 15.56
N CYS A 145 4.73 2.67 16.27
CA CYS A 145 6.07 2.55 15.70
C CYS A 145 6.29 1.12 15.18
N GLU A 146 7.53 0.78 14.83
CA GLU A 146 7.87 -0.57 14.38
C GLU A 146 7.60 -1.66 15.42
N ASP A 147 7.77 -2.90 15.03
CA ASP A 147 7.57 -4.08 15.88
C ASP A 147 8.27 -3.95 17.25
N PRO A 148 7.57 -4.24 18.34
CA PRO A 148 6.22 -4.81 18.47
C PRO A 148 5.09 -3.76 18.57
N PHE A 149 5.38 -2.48 18.49
CA PHE A 149 4.44 -1.39 18.80
C PHE A 149 3.38 -1.19 17.70
N ASN A 150 3.62 -1.71 16.49
CA ASN A 150 2.64 -1.75 15.40
C ASN A 150 1.58 -2.85 15.57
N ARG A 151 1.77 -3.80 16.50
CA ARG A 151 0.91 -4.97 16.71
C ARG A 151 -0.08 -4.81 17.86
N GLY A 152 -0.54 -3.58 18.10
CA GLY A 152 -1.58 -3.29 19.08
C GLY A 152 -2.89 -4.04 18.78
N THR A 153 -3.68 -4.32 19.81
CA THR A 153 -4.99 -4.96 19.66
C THR A 153 -5.96 -4.07 18.88
N PHE A 154 -6.90 -4.69 18.15
CA PHE A 154 -7.92 -3.94 17.43
C PHE A 154 -8.77 -3.10 18.41
N PRO A 155 -9.05 -1.83 18.10
CA PRO A 155 -9.70 -0.90 19.04
C PRO A 155 -11.23 -1.01 19.00
N TRP A 156 -11.78 -2.18 19.31
CA TRP A 156 -13.22 -2.45 19.29
C TRP A 156 -14.03 -1.38 20.02
N GLY A 157 -15.00 -0.78 19.33
CA GLY A 157 -15.86 0.27 19.83
C GLY A 157 -15.19 1.64 19.96
N ARG A 158 -13.94 1.78 19.52
CA ARG A 158 -13.16 3.04 19.54
C ARG A 158 -12.47 3.29 18.20
N GLU A 159 -12.99 2.70 17.13
CA GLU A 159 -12.48 2.85 15.77
C GLU A 159 -12.61 4.31 15.29
N ASP A 160 -11.67 4.77 14.48
CA ASP A 160 -11.81 6.03 13.77
C ASP A 160 -12.95 5.90 12.74
N ALA A 161 -14.13 6.44 13.08
CA ALA A 161 -15.33 6.30 12.28
C ALA A 161 -15.18 6.88 10.87
N VAL A 162 -14.35 7.92 10.70
CA VAL A 162 -14.11 8.57 9.41
C VAL A 162 -13.29 7.67 8.49
N LEU A 163 -12.22 7.08 9.01
CA LEU A 163 -11.40 6.12 8.27
C LEU A 163 -12.18 4.84 7.98
N LEU A 164 -12.85 4.27 8.96
CA LEU A 164 -13.63 3.04 8.78
C LEU A 164 -14.71 3.20 7.71
N HIS A 165 -15.43 4.33 7.71
CA HIS A 165 -16.41 4.63 6.67
C HIS A 165 -15.75 4.75 5.29
N HIS A 166 -14.60 5.42 5.20
CA HIS A 166 -13.84 5.59 3.96
C HIS A 166 -13.40 4.23 3.38
N TYR A 167 -12.78 3.36 4.19
CA TYR A 167 -12.37 2.02 3.75
C TYR A 167 -13.57 1.15 3.31
N ARG A 168 -14.70 1.21 4.02
CA ARG A 168 -15.94 0.52 3.61
C ARG A 168 -16.45 1.02 2.26
N THR A 169 -16.38 2.32 2.02
CA THR A 169 -16.78 2.93 0.74
C THR A 169 -15.88 2.45 -0.40
N LEU A 170 -14.56 2.46 -0.20
CA LEU A 170 -13.60 1.95 -1.18
C LEU A 170 -13.81 0.45 -1.47
N GLY A 171 -14.05 -0.35 -0.43
CA GLY A 171 -14.34 -1.77 -0.58
C GLY A 171 -15.59 -2.03 -1.42
N ARG A 172 -16.67 -1.28 -1.17
CA ARG A 172 -17.89 -1.36 -2.00
C ARG A 172 -17.62 -0.93 -3.44
N LEU A 173 -16.93 0.18 -3.65
CA LEU A 173 -16.58 0.65 -4.99
C LEU A 173 -15.78 -0.44 -5.74
N ARG A 174 -14.74 -1.00 -5.13
CA ARG A 174 -13.93 -2.07 -5.73
C ARG A 174 -14.76 -3.32 -6.04
N SER A 175 -15.66 -3.73 -5.16
CA SER A 175 -16.48 -4.94 -5.34
C SER A 175 -17.57 -4.79 -6.40
N THR A 176 -17.95 -3.55 -6.76
CA THR A 176 -19.02 -3.28 -7.73
C THR A 176 -18.52 -2.83 -9.10
N ARG A 177 -17.23 -2.48 -9.25
CA ARG A 177 -16.64 -1.98 -10.51
C ARG A 177 -15.71 -3.02 -11.12
N LEU A 178 -16.07 -3.56 -12.27
CA LEU A 178 -15.23 -4.51 -13.01
C LEU A 178 -13.94 -3.88 -13.51
N SER A 179 -14.00 -2.61 -13.91
CA SER A 179 -12.81 -1.83 -14.28
C SER A 179 -11.77 -1.81 -13.17
N LEU A 180 -12.17 -1.63 -11.91
CA LEU A 180 -11.25 -1.68 -10.77
C LEU A 180 -10.74 -3.09 -10.48
N GLN A 181 -11.57 -4.12 -10.66
CA GLN A 181 -11.20 -5.52 -10.39
C GLN A 181 -10.27 -6.09 -11.45
N LYS A 182 -10.59 -5.88 -12.74
CA LYS A 182 -9.98 -6.56 -13.89
C LYS A 182 -9.37 -5.62 -14.93
N GLY A 183 -9.69 -4.31 -14.85
CA GLY A 183 -9.35 -3.35 -15.88
C GLY A 183 -7.85 -3.10 -16.01
N ALA A 184 -7.42 -2.82 -17.24
CA ALA A 184 -6.10 -2.29 -17.50
C ALA A 184 -5.93 -0.89 -16.88
N ILE A 185 -4.70 -0.54 -16.55
CA ILE A 185 -4.35 0.81 -16.12
C ILE A 185 -3.80 1.61 -17.30
N GLU A 186 -4.20 2.87 -17.38
CA GLU A 186 -3.73 3.85 -18.35
C GLU A 186 -3.40 5.13 -17.60
N TYR A 187 -2.14 5.54 -17.58
CA TYR A 187 -1.73 6.79 -16.96
C TYR A 187 -1.96 7.96 -17.91
N LEU A 188 -2.60 9.01 -17.41
CA LEU A 188 -2.88 10.24 -18.17
C LEU A 188 -1.90 11.35 -17.77
N ARG A 189 -1.53 11.42 -16.49
CA ARG A 189 -0.60 12.41 -15.97
C ARG A 189 0.03 11.93 -14.66
N ALA A 190 1.32 12.14 -14.51
CA ALA A 190 2.06 11.90 -13.28
C ALA A 190 3.18 12.95 -13.17
N GLU A 191 3.01 13.91 -12.26
CA GLU A 191 4.00 14.96 -12.01
C GLU A 191 3.79 15.56 -10.62
N GLY A 192 4.85 15.81 -9.89
CA GLY A 192 4.78 16.39 -8.55
C GLY A 192 3.78 15.67 -7.65
N GLY A 193 2.80 16.41 -7.12
CA GLY A 193 1.73 15.86 -6.27
C GLY A 193 0.53 15.27 -7.03
N LEU A 194 0.52 15.28 -8.37
CA LEU A 194 -0.62 14.91 -9.19
C LEU A 194 -0.39 13.56 -9.90
N LEU A 195 -1.28 12.60 -9.64
CA LEU A 195 -1.38 11.33 -10.36
C LEU A 195 -2.78 11.17 -10.93
N VAL A 196 -2.90 11.00 -12.23
CA VAL A 196 -4.16 10.75 -12.94
C VAL A 196 -4.03 9.51 -13.78
N PHE A 197 -4.89 8.54 -13.56
CA PHE A 197 -4.94 7.31 -14.35
C PHE A 197 -6.38 6.82 -14.50
N LEU A 198 -6.61 6.00 -15.52
CA LEU A 198 -7.86 5.29 -15.76
C LEU A 198 -7.71 3.80 -15.52
N ARG A 199 -8.80 3.17 -15.12
CA ARG A 199 -8.98 1.72 -15.12
C ARG A 199 -10.07 1.38 -16.14
N ARG A 200 -9.73 0.59 -17.14
CA ARG A 200 -10.63 0.27 -18.24
C ARG A 200 -10.88 -1.23 -18.35
N TRP A 201 -12.14 -1.62 -18.35
CA TRP A 201 -12.58 -3.00 -18.63
C TRP A 201 -13.78 -2.95 -19.57
N GLU A 202 -13.61 -3.46 -20.79
CA GLU A 202 -14.65 -3.37 -21.83
C GLU A 202 -15.19 -1.94 -22.00
N ASN A 203 -16.48 -1.74 -21.76
CA ASN A 203 -17.13 -0.42 -21.83
C ASN A 203 -17.13 0.35 -20.51
N GLU A 204 -16.61 -0.23 -19.43
CA GLU A 204 -16.53 0.43 -18.13
C GLU A 204 -15.17 1.11 -17.94
N VAL A 205 -15.24 2.40 -17.57
CA VAL A 205 -14.06 3.22 -17.23
C VAL A 205 -14.28 3.83 -15.85
N THR A 206 -13.26 3.75 -15.03
CA THR A 206 -13.21 4.40 -13.71
C THR A 206 -11.95 5.22 -13.60
#